data_1fe0a9a04a6145855b87edfe96718282
#
_entry.id   1fe0a9a04a6145855b87edfe96718282
#
_cell.length_a   1.000
_cell.length_b   1.000
_cell.length_c   1.000
_cell.angle_alpha   90.00
_cell.angle_beta   90.00
_cell.angle_gamma   90.00
#
_symmetry.space_group_name_H-M   'P 1'
#
loop_
_entity.id
_entity.type
_entity.pdbx_description
1 polymer ?
#
loop_
_entity_poly.entity_id
_entity_poly.type
_entity_poly.pdbx_seq_one_letter_code
_entity_poly.pdbx_strand_id
1 'polypeptide(L)'
;MPQGISDRIRAAMRPSAAVLEPYDPAFSQVRINLSANENTYGMPSDVKAAVDKGLCDAVTNRYPQPLSNELRSELARWHGVGEDHVIVGNGGDELLFNLFLAFGGRDHVLVSCEPTFSVYRLYAELVETAVVNVPRDPETFECDADALVEAAARASIVVVTSPNNPTGNLFPVEQTRRLCEACPGIVLLDEAYMEFAPDGSSAEPLLAEYGNLAVLHTLSKAFCLAGGRIGYVLASPSVVNALAAVRQPYSVNVFSQAAGLAAVRSRGAFGPTIASIASERERLLDELAGMGDLGVTAWPSAGNFLLVRMPDAHVVRNRLRDEFSILVRDFSSAPGLRDCLRVTVGMPDENDALLDALRRLLKGE
;
A
#
# COMPACT_ATOMS: atom_id res chain seq x y z
N MET A 1 -14.46 -7.34 20.61
CA MET A 1 -13.41 -7.45 21.65
C MET A 1 -12.48 -8.58 21.25
N PRO A 2 -11.13 -8.42 21.32
CA PRO A 2 -10.18 -9.46 20.94
C PRO A 2 -10.48 -10.76 21.70
N GLN A 3 -10.72 -11.84 20.98
CA GLN A 3 -11.03 -13.14 21.54
C GLN A 3 -9.75 -13.78 22.12
N GLY A 4 -9.88 -14.51 23.24
CA GLY A 4 -8.78 -15.30 23.80
C GLY A 4 -7.83 -14.58 24.77
N ILE A 5 -8.02 -13.30 25.06
CA ILE A 5 -7.21 -12.55 26.06
C ILE A 5 -7.91 -12.60 27.41
N SER A 6 -7.28 -13.18 28.42
CA SER A 6 -7.83 -13.21 29.78
C SER A 6 -7.90 -11.79 30.40
N ASP A 7 -8.84 -11.57 31.33
CA ASP A 7 -9.03 -10.28 31.99
C ASP A 7 -7.75 -9.77 32.68
N ARG A 8 -6.99 -10.69 33.30
CA ARG A 8 -5.70 -10.37 33.95
C ARG A 8 -4.69 -9.80 32.95
N ILE A 9 -4.57 -10.41 31.76
CA ILE A 9 -3.64 -9.94 30.72
C ILE A 9 -4.16 -8.65 30.10
N ARG A 10 -5.48 -8.55 29.85
CA ARG A 10 -6.11 -7.34 29.36
C ARG A 10 -5.88 -6.14 30.28
N ALA A 11 -5.99 -6.32 31.59
CA ALA A 11 -5.74 -5.26 32.57
C ALA A 11 -4.28 -4.78 32.59
N ALA A 12 -3.34 -5.60 32.13
CA ALA A 12 -1.93 -5.26 32.02
C ALA A 12 -1.56 -4.62 30.66
N MET A 13 -2.46 -4.65 29.67
CA MET A 13 -2.23 -4.05 28.37
C MET A 13 -2.44 -2.53 28.42
N ARG A 14 -1.78 -1.83 27.50
CA ARG A 14 -2.13 -0.42 27.20
C ARG A 14 -3.60 -0.34 26.76
N PRO A 15 -4.39 0.67 27.23
CA PRO A 15 -5.78 0.79 26.82
C PRO A 15 -5.98 0.85 25.30
N SER A 16 -5.09 1.54 24.58
CA SER A 16 -5.11 1.63 23.11
C SER A 16 -4.89 0.26 22.44
N ALA A 17 -4.09 -0.63 23.01
CA ALA A 17 -3.85 -1.96 22.45
C ALA A 17 -4.94 -2.97 22.85
N ALA A 18 -5.60 -2.78 24.00
CA ALA A 18 -6.59 -3.73 24.54
C ALA A 18 -7.90 -3.78 23.74
N VAL A 19 -8.15 -2.78 22.89
CA VAL A 19 -9.37 -2.67 22.05
C VAL A 19 -9.14 -3.10 20.59
N LEU A 20 -7.87 -3.29 20.18
CA LEU A 20 -7.54 -3.64 18.82
C LEU A 20 -7.80 -5.12 18.55
N GLU A 21 -8.39 -5.42 17.41
CA GLU A 21 -8.49 -6.79 16.89
C GLU A 21 -7.25 -7.11 16.04
N PRO A 22 -6.77 -8.37 16.08
CA PRO A 22 -5.69 -8.79 15.19
C PRO A 22 -6.07 -8.54 13.73
N TYR A 23 -5.13 -8.04 12.94
CA TYR A 23 -5.33 -7.91 11.50
C TYR A 23 -5.52 -9.30 10.88
N ASP A 24 -6.65 -9.53 10.26
CA ASP A 24 -6.95 -10.74 9.49
C ASP A 24 -6.99 -10.40 7.99
N PRO A 25 -6.02 -10.89 7.20
CA PRO A 25 -6.04 -10.72 5.75
C PRO A 25 -7.13 -11.57 5.08
N ALA A 26 -7.89 -12.36 5.84
CA ALA A 26 -8.87 -13.34 5.34
C ALA A 26 -8.23 -14.31 4.34
N PHE A 27 -7.03 -14.81 4.70
CA PHE A 27 -6.28 -15.74 3.85
C PHE A 27 -7.09 -17.02 3.60
N SER A 28 -7.15 -17.44 2.34
CA SER A 28 -7.73 -18.71 1.92
C SER A 28 -6.85 -19.33 0.84
N GLN A 29 -6.66 -20.63 0.90
CA GLN A 29 -5.95 -21.34 -0.16
C GLN A 29 -6.90 -21.49 -1.36
N VAL A 30 -6.59 -20.81 -2.45
CA VAL A 30 -7.40 -20.77 -3.68
C VAL A 30 -6.50 -20.92 -4.90
N ARG A 31 -7.10 -21.25 -6.04
CA ARG A 31 -6.40 -21.37 -7.32
C ARG A 31 -5.99 -20.02 -7.88
N ILE A 32 -6.86 -18.99 -7.75
CA ILE A 32 -6.64 -17.63 -8.25
C ILE A 32 -6.77 -16.66 -7.08
N ASN A 33 -5.67 -16.00 -6.69
CA ASN A 33 -5.67 -15.02 -5.59
C ASN A 33 -5.50 -13.59 -6.13
N LEU A 34 -6.61 -12.85 -6.18
CA LEU A 34 -6.68 -11.46 -6.60
C LEU A 34 -7.04 -10.51 -5.44
N SER A 35 -6.63 -10.84 -4.20
CA SER A 35 -7.06 -10.13 -2.99
C SER A 35 -6.03 -9.17 -2.40
N ALA A 36 -4.73 -9.37 -2.68
CA ALA A 36 -3.64 -8.70 -1.96
C ALA A 36 -2.81 -7.72 -2.82
N ASN A 37 -3.26 -7.41 -4.03
CA ASN A 37 -2.54 -6.55 -4.98
C ASN A 37 -1.10 -7.05 -5.24
N GLU A 38 -0.93 -8.36 -5.28
CA GLU A 38 0.34 -9.00 -5.64
C GLU A 38 0.50 -8.99 -7.16
N ASN A 39 1.74 -9.10 -7.64
CA ASN A 39 2.03 -9.23 -9.07
C ASN A 39 1.98 -10.71 -9.46
N THR A 40 0.91 -11.14 -10.13
CA THR A 40 0.68 -12.54 -10.50
C THR A 40 1.49 -13.00 -11.72
N TYR A 41 2.06 -12.07 -12.49
CA TYR A 41 2.96 -12.39 -13.61
C TYR A 41 4.28 -13.02 -13.17
N GLY A 42 4.65 -12.81 -11.90
CA GLY A 42 5.90 -13.29 -11.36
C GLY A 42 7.12 -12.46 -11.77
N MET A 43 8.26 -12.85 -11.22
CA MET A 43 9.52 -12.13 -11.45
C MET A 43 10.12 -12.53 -12.82
N PRO A 44 10.62 -11.57 -13.62
CA PRO A 44 11.35 -11.86 -14.85
C PRO A 44 12.51 -12.84 -14.61
N SER A 45 12.78 -13.72 -15.55
CA SER A 45 13.70 -14.87 -15.37
C SER A 45 15.15 -14.47 -15.05
N ASP A 46 15.64 -13.40 -15.64
CA ASP A 46 16.97 -12.83 -15.39
C ASP A 46 17.07 -12.17 -14.01
N VAL A 47 16.01 -11.48 -13.58
CA VAL A 47 15.90 -10.92 -12.23
C VAL A 47 15.84 -12.05 -11.20
N LYS A 48 15.01 -13.08 -11.48
CA LYS A 48 14.92 -14.26 -10.61
C LYS A 48 16.27 -14.92 -10.43
N ALA A 49 17.04 -15.11 -11.50
CA ALA A 49 18.38 -15.69 -11.42
C ALA A 49 19.34 -14.83 -10.58
N ALA A 50 19.26 -13.49 -10.69
CA ALA A 50 20.06 -12.58 -9.87
C ALA A 50 19.64 -12.63 -8.38
N VAL A 51 18.34 -12.73 -8.11
CA VAL A 51 17.81 -12.91 -6.75
C VAL A 51 18.25 -14.24 -6.17
N ASP A 52 18.06 -15.36 -6.89
CA ASP A 52 18.45 -16.69 -6.44
C ASP A 52 19.95 -16.73 -6.10
N LYS A 53 20.79 -16.11 -6.93
CA LYS A 53 22.23 -15.96 -6.64
C LYS A 53 22.48 -15.19 -5.35
N GLY A 54 21.85 -14.03 -5.18
CA GLY A 54 22.00 -13.23 -3.97
C GLY A 54 21.55 -13.96 -2.70
N LEU A 55 20.49 -14.76 -2.79
CA LEU A 55 20.01 -15.59 -1.68
C LEU A 55 21.02 -16.72 -1.34
N CYS A 56 21.62 -17.36 -2.35
CA CYS A 56 22.64 -18.37 -2.14
C CYS A 56 23.93 -17.81 -1.51
N ASP A 57 24.31 -16.59 -1.88
CA ASP A 57 25.51 -15.92 -1.37
C ASP A 57 25.30 -15.29 0.03
N ALA A 58 24.06 -15.27 0.54
CA ALA A 58 23.74 -14.63 1.81
C ALA A 58 24.37 -15.34 3.01
N VAL A 59 25.02 -14.57 3.87
CA VAL A 59 25.69 -15.06 5.08
C VAL A 59 24.73 -15.01 6.26
N THR A 60 24.22 -16.17 6.69
CA THR A 60 23.13 -16.25 7.67
C THR A 60 23.57 -16.28 9.14
N ASN A 61 24.84 -16.57 9.42
CA ASN A 61 25.39 -16.61 10.78
C ASN A 61 25.97 -15.28 11.27
N ARG A 62 25.66 -14.17 10.56
CA ARG A 62 26.03 -12.82 10.91
C ARG A 62 24.81 -11.91 10.82
N TYR A 63 24.78 -10.87 11.65
CA TYR A 63 23.75 -9.83 11.49
C TYR A 63 23.89 -9.13 10.13
N PRO A 64 22.76 -8.74 9.52
CA PRO A 64 22.76 -7.94 8.30
C PRO A 64 23.33 -6.53 8.57
N GLN A 65 23.58 -5.80 7.49
CA GLN A 65 23.90 -4.37 7.60
C GLN A 65 22.70 -3.63 8.23
N PRO A 66 22.89 -2.88 9.34
CA PRO A 66 21.77 -2.29 10.08
C PRO A 66 20.90 -1.34 9.24
N LEU A 67 21.51 -0.62 8.31
CA LEU A 67 20.84 0.36 7.45
C LEU A 67 20.66 -0.13 6.00
N SER A 68 20.98 -1.41 5.71
CA SER A 68 20.92 -1.95 4.34
C SER A 68 21.71 -1.11 3.33
N ASN A 69 22.96 -0.78 3.66
CA ASN A 69 23.74 0.28 2.98
C ASN A 69 23.83 0.10 1.46
N GLU A 70 24.11 -1.12 0.96
CA GLU A 70 24.17 -1.37 -0.48
C GLU A 70 22.83 -1.13 -1.19
N LEU A 71 21.73 -1.59 -0.57
CA LEU A 71 20.39 -1.34 -1.09
C LEU A 71 20.03 0.14 -1.04
N ARG A 72 20.37 0.84 0.04
CA ARG A 72 20.19 2.30 0.16
C ARG A 72 20.94 3.06 -0.93
N SER A 73 22.22 2.74 -1.13
CA SER A 73 23.04 3.33 -2.20
C SER A 73 22.41 3.14 -3.58
N GLU A 74 21.87 1.95 -3.86
CA GLU A 74 21.26 1.66 -5.15
C GLU A 74 19.92 2.39 -5.34
N LEU A 75 19.10 2.46 -4.28
CA LEU A 75 17.87 3.25 -4.26
C LEU A 75 18.16 4.76 -4.42
N ALA A 76 19.12 5.29 -3.69
CA ALA A 76 19.55 6.69 -3.79
C ALA A 76 19.97 7.03 -5.23
N ARG A 77 20.75 6.16 -5.87
CA ARG A 77 21.16 6.32 -7.27
C ARG A 77 19.96 6.26 -8.23
N TRP A 78 19.01 5.36 -7.98
CA TRP A 78 17.80 5.25 -8.80
C TRP A 78 16.99 6.54 -8.77
N HIS A 79 16.74 7.09 -7.58
CA HIS A 79 15.91 8.30 -7.38
C HIS A 79 16.69 9.62 -7.49
N GLY A 80 18.00 9.59 -7.73
CA GLY A 80 18.83 10.78 -7.88
C GLY A 80 18.97 11.60 -6.60
N VAL A 81 18.91 10.96 -5.42
CA VAL A 81 19.04 11.59 -4.09
C VAL A 81 20.30 11.12 -3.36
N GLY A 82 20.64 11.76 -2.24
CA GLY A 82 21.69 11.30 -1.35
C GLY A 82 21.29 10.03 -0.58
N GLU A 83 22.26 9.21 -0.16
CA GLU A 83 21.97 8.02 0.66
C GLU A 83 21.32 8.39 2.00
N ASP A 84 21.60 9.55 2.55
CA ASP A 84 21.00 10.09 3.76
C ASP A 84 19.52 10.50 3.60
N HIS A 85 19.02 10.53 2.37
CA HIS A 85 17.60 10.73 2.04
C HIS A 85 16.79 9.43 1.97
N VAL A 86 17.41 8.27 2.17
CA VAL A 86 16.77 6.96 2.02
C VAL A 86 16.78 6.19 3.34
N ILE A 87 15.64 5.66 3.75
CA ILE A 87 15.56 4.66 4.81
C ILE A 87 14.81 3.42 4.30
N VAL A 88 15.38 2.23 4.53
CA VAL A 88 14.81 0.94 4.15
C VAL A 88 14.22 0.28 5.39
N GLY A 89 13.04 -0.33 5.23
CA GLY A 89 12.33 -1.06 6.30
C GLY A 89 11.83 -2.43 5.87
N ASN A 90 11.38 -3.21 6.83
CA ASN A 90 10.79 -4.54 6.63
C ASN A 90 9.34 -4.42 6.09
N GLY A 91 9.22 -3.98 4.83
CA GLY A 91 8.00 -3.55 4.18
C GLY A 91 7.63 -2.10 4.51
N GLY A 92 6.66 -1.57 3.78
CA GLY A 92 6.08 -0.24 4.06
C GLY A 92 5.45 -0.17 5.46
N ASP A 93 4.89 -1.27 5.93
CA ASP A 93 4.20 -1.32 7.23
C ASP A 93 5.12 -0.96 8.41
N GLU A 94 6.37 -1.44 8.42
CA GLU A 94 7.34 -1.04 9.44
C GLU A 94 7.63 0.46 9.39
N LEU A 95 7.83 1.00 8.20
CA LEU A 95 8.14 2.43 8.02
C LEU A 95 6.97 3.32 8.41
N LEU A 96 5.74 2.90 8.09
CA LEU A 96 4.51 3.54 8.58
C LEU A 96 4.46 3.51 10.11
N PHE A 97 4.69 2.35 10.72
CA PHE A 97 4.68 2.25 12.19
C PHE A 97 5.76 3.14 12.82
N ASN A 98 6.97 3.15 12.26
CA ASN A 98 8.05 4.03 12.71
C ASN A 98 7.69 5.52 12.57
N LEU A 99 6.96 5.90 11.51
CA LEU A 99 6.49 7.27 11.33
C LEU A 99 5.53 7.68 12.47
N PHE A 100 4.57 6.81 12.81
CA PHE A 100 3.65 7.08 13.92
C PHE A 100 4.35 7.05 15.28
N LEU A 101 5.40 6.23 15.46
CA LEU A 101 6.22 6.25 16.67
C LEU A 101 7.04 7.55 16.80
N ALA A 102 7.53 8.09 15.68
CA ALA A 102 8.37 9.29 15.68
C ALA A 102 7.56 10.60 15.78
N PHE A 103 6.40 10.66 15.14
CA PHE A 103 5.64 11.91 14.95
C PHE A 103 4.23 11.88 15.55
N GLY A 104 3.77 10.73 16.09
CA GLY A 104 2.47 10.56 16.72
C GLY A 104 2.50 10.73 18.24
N GLY A 105 1.36 10.53 18.89
CA GLY A 105 1.17 10.61 20.35
C GLY A 105 -0.11 11.37 20.73
N ARG A 106 -0.39 11.44 22.04
CA ARG A 106 -1.66 12.00 22.58
C ARG A 106 -1.96 13.45 22.18
N ASP A 107 -0.91 14.26 22.05
CA ASP A 107 -1.04 15.69 21.73
C ASP A 107 -0.87 15.95 20.22
N HIS A 108 -0.90 14.86 19.42
CA HIS A 108 -0.68 14.90 17.99
C HIS A 108 -1.94 14.53 17.22
N VAL A 109 -2.02 15.01 15.98
CA VAL A 109 -3.17 14.81 15.09
C VAL A 109 -2.69 14.21 13.77
N LEU A 110 -3.32 13.09 13.40
CA LEU A 110 -3.30 12.56 12.03
C LEU A 110 -4.44 13.18 11.23
N VAL A 111 -4.12 13.71 10.06
CA VAL A 111 -5.12 14.05 9.03
C VAL A 111 -5.00 13.05 7.88
N SER A 112 -6.11 12.47 7.48
CA SER A 112 -6.20 11.53 6.35
C SER A 112 -7.51 11.69 5.57
N CYS A 113 -7.59 11.08 4.39
CA CYS A 113 -8.76 11.17 3.52
C CYS A 113 -9.31 9.74 3.28
N GLU A 114 -10.34 9.36 4.08
CA GLU A 114 -10.94 8.01 4.02
C GLU A 114 -12.12 7.95 3.03
N PRO A 115 -12.40 6.79 2.40
CA PRO A 115 -11.74 5.50 2.60
C PRO A 115 -10.32 5.47 2.01
N THR A 116 -9.40 4.87 2.77
CA THR A 116 -8.00 4.67 2.41
C THR A 116 -7.45 3.41 3.10
N PHE A 117 -6.15 3.20 3.10
CA PHE A 117 -5.54 2.05 3.77
C PHE A 117 -5.71 2.13 5.28
N SER A 118 -6.46 1.18 5.86
CA SER A 118 -6.91 1.20 7.26
C SER A 118 -5.77 1.18 8.30
N VAL A 119 -4.57 0.80 7.88
CA VAL A 119 -3.40 0.70 8.78
C VAL A 119 -2.97 2.07 9.33
N TYR A 120 -3.22 3.17 8.61
CA TYR A 120 -2.90 4.50 9.12
C TYR A 120 -3.68 4.82 10.39
N ARG A 121 -5.01 4.60 10.36
CA ARG A 121 -5.87 4.77 11.54
C ARG A 121 -5.47 3.81 12.65
N LEU A 122 -5.22 2.54 12.32
CA LEU A 122 -4.79 1.52 13.29
C LEU A 122 -3.52 1.96 14.05
N TYR A 123 -2.50 2.46 13.33
CA TYR A 123 -1.27 2.90 13.96
C TYR A 123 -1.44 4.20 14.74
N ALA A 124 -2.25 5.15 14.24
CA ALA A 124 -2.59 6.36 14.97
C ALA A 124 -3.27 6.02 16.32
N GLU A 125 -4.27 5.14 16.31
CA GLU A 125 -4.96 4.68 17.53
C GLU A 125 -4.01 3.94 18.48
N LEU A 126 -3.11 3.11 17.95
CA LEU A 126 -2.12 2.38 18.77
C LEU A 126 -1.18 3.31 19.52
N VAL A 127 -0.76 4.41 18.90
CA VAL A 127 0.11 5.41 19.55
C VAL A 127 -0.68 6.57 20.18
N GLU A 128 -2.02 6.45 20.26
CA GLU A 128 -2.93 7.44 20.88
C GLU A 128 -2.94 8.81 20.18
N THR A 129 -2.70 8.82 18.86
CA THR A 129 -2.81 10.02 18.01
C THR A 129 -4.26 10.24 17.61
N ALA A 130 -4.78 11.45 17.78
CA ALA A 130 -6.11 11.80 17.33
C ALA A 130 -6.21 11.76 15.79
N VAL A 131 -7.36 11.28 15.27
CA VAL A 131 -7.57 11.15 13.82
C VAL A 131 -8.64 12.14 13.37
N VAL A 132 -8.29 12.99 12.43
CA VAL A 132 -9.19 13.86 11.68
C VAL A 132 -9.32 13.31 10.27
N ASN A 133 -10.52 12.85 9.94
CA ASN A 133 -10.83 12.37 8.60
C ASN A 133 -11.45 13.48 7.75
N VAL A 134 -10.88 13.75 6.58
CA VAL A 134 -11.53 14.52 5.51
C VAL A 134 -12.13 13.48 4.55
N PRO A 135 -13.47 13.30 4.52
CA PRO A 135 -14.06 12.23 3.74
C PRO A 135 -13.86 12.45 2.24
N ARG A 136 -13.64 11.37 1.51
CA ARG A 136 -13.65 11.37 0.05
C ARG A 136 -15.08 11.54 -0.46
N ASP A 137 -15.21 12.10 -1.65
CA ASP A 137 -16.50 12.12 -2.35
C ASP A 137 -17.06 10.68 -2.48
N PRO A 138 -18.33 10.44 -2.14
CA PRO A 138 -18.90 9.09 -2.07
C PRO A 138 -19.10 8.43 -3.45
N GLU A 139 -19.07 9.21 -4.54
CA GLU A 139 -19.30 8.72 -5.91
C GLU A 139 -18.00 8.62 -6.70
N THR A 140 -17.12 9.61 -6.57
CA THR A 140 -15.85 9.66 -7.34
C THR A 140 -14.65 9.20 -6.53
N PHE A 141 -14.75 9.17 -5.21
CA PHE A 141 -13.66 8.93 -4.26
C PHE A 141 -12.52 9.95 -4.35
N GLU A 142 -12.75 11.11 -4.92
CA GLU A 142 -11.79 12.20 -4.93
C GLU A 142 -11.66 12.84 -3.54
N CYS A 143 -10.46 13.33 -3.22
CA CYS A 143 -10.24 14.12 -2.00
C CYS A 143 -10.70 15.57 -2.23
N ASP A 144 -11.41 16.15 -1.27
CA ASP A 144 -11.54 17.60 -1.18
C ASP A 144 -10.20 18.19 -0.72
N ALA A 145 -9.43 18.67 -1.70
CA ALA A 145 -8.08 19.17 -1.46
C ALA A 145 -8.06 20.43 -0.59
N ASP A 146 -9.05 21.30 -0.71
CA ASP A 146 -9.13 22.54 0.08
C ASP A 146 -9.42 22.22 1.54
N ALA A 147 -10.39 21.35 1.81
CA ALA A 147 -10.70 20.87 3.16
C ALA A 147 -9.50 20.09 3.78
N LEU A 148 -8.78 19.34 2.96
CA LEU A 148 -7.59 18.59 3.42
C LEU A 148 -6.45 19.53 3.81
N VAL A 149 -6.20 20.59 3.02
CA VAL A 149 -5.20 21.64 3.29
C VAL A 149 -5.57 22.42 4.55
N GLU A 150 -6.84 22.77 4.73
CA GLU A 150 -7.31 23.45 5.95
C GLU A 150 -7.08 22.59 7.20
N ALA A 151 -7.43 21.30 7.13
CA ALA A 151 -7.18 20.35 8.22
C ALA A 151 -5.69 20.16 8.50
N ALA A 152 -4.86 20.13 7.47
CA ALA A 152 -3.41 19.95 7.55
C ALA A 152 -2.72 21.04 8.37
N ALA A 153 -3.26 22.26 8.43
CA ALA A 153 -2.70 23.37 9.19
C ALA A 153 -2.56 23.11 10.72
N ARG A 154 -3.22 22.07 11.23
CA ARG A 154 -3.15 21.64 12.64
C ARG A 154 -2.62 20.22 12.81
N ALA A 155 -2.17 19.59 11.73
CA ALA A 155 -1.74 18.23 11.74
C ALA A 155 -0.28 18.09 12.19
N SER A 156 0.01 17.06 12.97
CA SER A 156 1.37 16.57 13.20
C SER A 156 1.78 15.59 12.09
N ILE A 157 0.80 14.87 11.54
CA ILE A 157 0.97 13.92 10.46
C ILE A 157 -0.16 14.12 9.46
N VAL A 158 0.16 14.29 8.19
CA VAL A 158 -0.79 14.14 7.07
C VAL A 158 -0.39 12.89 6.30
N VAL A 159 -1.35 12.00 6.02
CA VAL A 159 -1.11 10.82 5.17
C VAL A 159 -2.07 10.83 4.00
N VAL A 160 -1.50 10.79 2.81
CA VAL A 160 -2.25 10.63 1.55
C VAL A 160 -1.65 9.45 0.77
N THR A 161 -2.49 8.60 0.23
CA THR A 161 -2.08 7.47 -0.63
C THR A 161 -2.37 7.81 -2.09
N SER A 162 -1.39 7.64 -2.94
CA SER A 162 -1.50 7.92 -4.39
C SER A 162 -0.67 6.89 -5.18
N PRO A 163 -1.28 6.03 -5.98
CA PRO A 163 -2.72 5.73 -6.10
C PRO A 163 -3.35 5.22 -4.80
N ASN A 164 -4.56 5.69 -4.48
CA ASN A 164 -5.22 5.34 -3.23
C ASN A 164 -5.70 3.87 -3.21
N ASN A 165 -5.51 3.21 -2.10
CA ASN A 165 -6.05 1.88 -1.84
C ASN A 165 -7.23 1.99 -0.85
N PRO A 166 -8.48 1.59 -1.24
CA PRO A 166 -8.79 0.70 -2.36
C PRO A 166 -9.34 1.38 -3.62
N THR A 167 -9.40 2.68 -3.72
CA THR A 167 -10.20 3.39 -4.73
C THR A 167 -9.48 3.64 -6.06
N GLY A 168 -8.14 3.59 -6.08
CA GLY A 168 -7.34 3.73 -7.30
C GLY A 168 -7.04 5.17 -7.73
N ASN A 169 -7.61 6.19 -7.07
CA ASN A 169 -7.42 7.59 -7.42
C ASN A 169 -5.98 8.05 -7.22
N LEU A 170 -5.52 8.92 -8.11
CA LEU A 170 -4.30 9.71 -7.90
C LEU A 170 -4.60 10.94 -7.03
N PHE A 171 -3.58 11.39 -6.31
CA PHE A 171 -3.60 12.68 -5.64
C PHE A 171 -2.66 13.64 -6.39
N PRO A 172 -3.16 14.80 -6.86
CA PRO A 172 -2.36 15.68 -7.71
C PRO A 172 -1.12 16.22 -6.98
N VAL A 173 0.02 16.26 -7.69
CA VAL A 173 1.31 16.74 -7.15
C VAL A 173 1.20 18.18 -6.61
N GLU A 174 0.45 19.04 -7.29
CA GLU A 174 0.24 20.43 -6.85
C GLU A 174 -0.53 20.50 -5.51
N GLN A 175 -1.43 19.58 -5.26
CA GLN A 175 -2.12 19.50 -3.97
C GLN A 175 -1.19 19.00 -2.86
N THR A 176 -0.24 18.13 -3.20
CA THR A 176 0.83 17.72 -2.27
C THR A 176 1.70 18.92 -1.87
N ARG A 177 2.03 19.79 -2.81
CA ARG A 177 2.74 21.06 -2.56
C ARG A 177 2.01 21.88 -1.51
N ARG A 178 0.72 22.12 -1.72
CA ARG A 178 -0.13 22.86 -0.77
C ARG A 178 -0.18 22.23 0.62
N LEU A 179 -0.22 20.89 0.69
CA LEU A 179 -0.16 20.19 1.98
C LEU A 179 1.18 20.40 2.70
N CYS A 180 2.30 20.35 1.98
CA CYS A 180 3.62 20.58 2.56
C CYS A 180 3.76 22.02 3.10
N GLU A 181 3.18 23.00 2.41
CA GLU A 181 3.16 24.40 2.83
C GLU A 181 2.27 24.64 4.07
N ALA A 182 1.12 23.96 4.14
CA ALA A 182 0.16 24.15 5.22
C ALA A 182 0.49 23.37 6.50
N CYS A 183 1.07 22.17 6.36
CA CYS A 183 1.30 21.25 7.47
C CYS A 183 2.55 21.64 8.28
N PRO A 184 2.42 21.95 9.59
CA PRO A 184 3.56 22.21 10.46
C PRO A 184 4.36 20.95 10.81
N GLY A 185 3.78 19.76 10.61
CA GLY A 185 4.36 18.46 10.88
C GLY A 185 4.88 17.77 9.63
N ILE A 186 4.71 16.43 9.54
CA ILE A 186 5.16 15.60 8.42
C ILE A 186 4.02 15.32 7.45
N VAL A 187 4.29 15.39 6.15
CA VAL A 187 3.41 14.95 5.07
C VAL A 187 3.96 13.66 4.50
N LEU A 188 3.21 12.57 4.59
CA LEU A 188 3.53 11.29 3.98
C LEU A 188 2.69 11.06 2.74
N LEU A 189 3.32 10.89 1.59
CA LEU A 189 2.73 10.32 0.38
C LEU A 189 3.06 8.83 0.34
N ASP A 190 2.04 7.98 0.41
CA ASP A 190 2.20 6.55 0.21
C ASP A 190 2.02 6.24 -1.28
N GLU A 191 3.14 6.02 -1.96
CA GLU A 191 3.24 5.74 -3.38
C GLU A 191 3.48 4.25 -3.67
N ALA A 192 2.95 3.36 -2.84
CA ALA A 192 3.15 1.91 -2.97
C ALA A 192 2.69 1.30 -4.31
N TYR A 193 1.95 2.03 -5.12
CA TYR A 193 1.43 1.61 -6.43
C TYR A 193 1.86 2.53 -7.57
N MET A 194 2.79 3.45 -7.32
CA MET A 194 3.13 4.52 -8.28
C MET A 194 3.74 4.00 -9.58
N GLU A 195 4.39 2.84 -9.56
CA GLU A 195 4.96 2.24 -10.77
C GLU A 195 3.90 1.86 -11.82
N PHE A 196 2.62 1.77 -11.44
CA PHE A 196 1.50 1.50 -12.36
C PHE A 196 0.79 2.76 -12.84
N ALA A 197 1.13 3.92 -12.29
CA ALA A 197 0.54 5.21 -12.60
C ALA A 197 1.22 5.84 -13.84
N PRO A 198 0.55 6.81 -14.49
CA PRO A 198 1.19 7.58 -15.56
C PRO A 198 2.44 8.33 -15.09
N ASP A 199 3.39 8.51 -16.00
CA ASP A 199 4.59 9.30 -15.74
C ASP A 199 4.24 10.72 -15.24
N GLY A 200 5.03 11.23 -14.29
CA GLY A 200 4.82 12.54 -13.69
C GLY A 200 3.77 12.60 -12.58
N SER A 201 3.19 11.45 -12.17
CA SER A 201 2.22 11.38 -11.07
C SER A 201 2.86 11.39 -9.68
N SER A 202 4.15 11.08 -9.56
CA SER A 202 4.87 11.03 -8.27
C SER A 202 5.15 12.42 -7.70
N ALA A 203 5.07 12.52 -6.39
CA ALA A 203 5.47 13.71 -5.63
C ALA A 203 6.98 13.77 -5.31
N GLU A 204 7.77 12.78 -5.72
CA GLU A 204 9.23 12.75 -5.48
C GLU A 204 9.96 14.05 -5.85
N PRO A 205 9.66 14.74 -6.97
CA PRO A 205 10.33 16.00 -7.30
C PRO A 205 10.21 17.08 -6.21
N LEU A 206 9.14 17.05 -5.42
CA LEU A 206 8.92 17.99 -4.33
C LEU A 206 9.86 17.77 -3.12
N LEU A 207 10.54 16.63 -3.02
CA LEU A 207 11.52 16.36 -1.97
C LEU A 207 12.69 17.35 -1.97
N ALA A 208 12.99 17.94 -3.12
CA ALA A 208 14.02 18.99 -3.23
C ALA A 208 13.57 20.34 -2.63
N GLU A 209 12.26 20.54 -2.48
CA GLU A 209 11.67 21.81 -2.05
C GLU A 209 11.17 21.77 -0.59
N TYR A 210 10.67 20.58 -0.14
CA TYR A 210 9.96 20.44 1.14
C TYR A 210 10.65 19.45 2.07
N GLY A 211 11.27 19.96 3.13
CA GLY A 211 11.96 19.13 4.13
C GLY A 211 11.03 18.31 5.02
N ASN A 212 9.73 18.59 5.02
CA ASN A 212 8.68 17.88 5.76
C ASN A 212 7.91 16.86 4.89
N LEU A 213 8.31 16.66 3.62
CA LEU A 213 7.74 15.60 2.78
C LEU A 213 8.48 14.28 2.99
N ALA A 214 7.73 13.20 3.05
CA ALA A 214 8.20 11.82 2.99
C ALA A 214 7.41 11.07 1.92
N VAL A 215 8.08 10.32 1.05
CA VAL A 215 7.46 9.51 0.00
C VAL A 215 7.79 8.05 0.27
N LEU A 216 6.76 7.23 0.49
CA LEU A 216 6.88 5.80 0.78
C LEU A 216 6.72 4.98 -0.49
N HIS A 217 7.65 4.08 -0.72
CA HIS A 217 7.63 3.09 -1.80
C HIS A 217 7.76 1.67 -1.27
N THR A 218 7.45 0.69 -2.13
CA THR A 218 7.59 -0.74 -1.78
C THR A 218 8.02 -1.57 -2.98
N LEU A 219 8.81 -2.61 -2.73
CA LEU A 219 9.12 -3.62 -3.73
C LEU A 219 8.07 -4.77 -3.76
N SER A 220 7.03 -4.67 -2.94
CA SER A 220 6.00 -5.72 -2.81
C SER A 220 5.07 -5.85 -4.01
N LYS A 221 4.86 -4.78 -4.78
CA LYS A 221 3.83 -4.70 -5.82
C LYS A 221 4.44 -4.89 -7.22
N ALA A 222 4.97 -3.84 -7.81
CA ALA A 222 5.55 -3.88 -9.15
C ALA A 222 6.73 -4.87 -9.26
N PHE A 223 7.53 -5.01 -8.19
CA PHE A 223 8.79 -5.76 -8.20
C PHE A 223 8.69 -7.20 -7.67
N CYS A 224 7.49 -7.77 -7.56
CA CYS A 224 7.25 -9.18 -7.19
C CYS A 224 7.88 -9.63 -5.86
N LEU A 225 8.14 -8.71 -4.93
CA LEU A 225 8.79 -9.00 -3.64
C LEU A 225 7.85 -8.83 -2.44
N ALA A 226 6.55 -9.15 -2.60
CA ALA A 226 5.61 -9.12 -1.49
C ALA A 226 6.07 -9.99 -0.31
N GLY A 227 6.55 -11.21 -0.58
CA GLY A 227 7.16 -12.10 0.41
C GLY A 227 8.55 -11.66 0.90
N GLY A 228 9.24 -10.80 0.14
CA GLY A 228 10.56 -10.25 0.49
C GLY A 228 10.50 -9.15 1.55
N ARG A 229 9.32 -8.56 1.79
CA ARG A 229 9.10 -7.54 2.81
C ARG A 229 10.10 -6.39 2.72
N ILE A 230 10.11 -5.62 1.63
CA ILE A 230 10.97 -4.45 1.46
C ILE A 230 10.12 -3.24 1.12
N GLY A 231 10.25 -2.21 1.94
CA GLY A 231 9.78 -0.86 1.67
C GLY A 231 10.90 0.14 1.90
N TYR A 232 10.75 1.33 1.39
CA TYR A 232 11.67 2.42 1.65
C TYR A 232 10.95 3.76 1.63
N VAL A 233 11.51 4.72 2.36
CA VAL A 233 11.04 6.11 2.37
C VAL A 233 12.14 7.00 1.83
N LEU A 234 11.75 7.91 0.95
CA LEU A 234 12.54 9.03 0.49
C LEU A 234 12.09 10.27 1.27
N ALA A 235 13.02 10.95 1.93
CA ALA A 235 12.73 12.13 2.74
C ALA A 235 14.00 12.96 3.00
N SER A 236 13.84 14.13 3.63
CA SER A 236 15.00 14.88 4.11
C SER A 236 15.82 14.07 5.13
N PRO A 237 17.13 14.31 5.27
CA PRO A 237 17.97 13.63 6.27
C PRO A 237 17.44 13.76 7.69
N SER A 238 16.77 14.86 8.03
CA SER A 238 16.14 15.06 9.35
C SER A 238 15.00 14.06 9.60
N VAL A 239 14.15 13.81 8.61
CA VAL A 239 13.06 12.82 8.70
C VAL A 239 13.63 11.41 8.72
N VAL A 240 14.61 11.11 7.86
CA VAL A 240 15.29 9.79 7.84
C VAL A 240 15.91 9.48 9.20
N ASN A 241 16.59 10.44 9.84
CA ASN A 241 17.19 10.26 11.16
C ASN A 241 16.13 10.07 12.26
N ALA A 242 14.99 10.77 12.20
CA ALA A 242 13.89 10.58 13.13
C ALA A 242 13.29 9.15 13.03
N LEU A 243 13.08 8.65 11.81
CA LEU A 243 12.62 7.29 11.57
C LEU A 243 13.67 6.26 12.02
N ALA A 244 14.94 6.51 11.75
CA ALA A 244 16.05 5.63 12.17
C ALA A 244 16.17 5.52 13.68
N ALA A 245 15.82 6.57 14.44
CA ALA A 245 15.91 6.58 15.91
C ALA A 245 14.89 5.63 16.58
N VAL A 246 13.75 5.38 15.96
CA VAL A 246 12.66 4.55 16.54
C VAL A 246 12.59 3.14 15.93
N ARG A 247 13.34 2.88 14.85
CA ARG A 247 13.29 1.59 14.15
C ARG A 247 13.90 0.46 14.97
N GLN A 248 13.44 -0.76 14.70
CA GLN A 248 14.08 -1.94 15.25
C GLN A 248 15.47 -2.16 14.62
N PRO A 249 16.51 -2.46 15.43
CA PRO A 249 17.82 -2.85 14.87
C PRO A 249 17.68 -4.10 13.99
N TYR A 250 18.37 -4.10 12.84
CA TYR A 250 18.45 -5.26 11.94
C TYR A 250 17.09 -5.77 11.43
N SER A 251 16.07 -4.91 11.32
CA SER A 251 14.71 -5.30 10.92
C SER A 251 14.62 -5.95 9.53
N VAL A 252 15.47 -5.53 8.59
CA VAL A 252 15.55 -6.12 7.25
C VAL A 252 16.61 -7.22 7.23
N ASN A 253 16.18 -8.46 7.07
CA ASN A 253 17.06 -9.64 7.09
C ASN A 253 17.97 -9.73 5.85
N VAL A 254 19.00 -10.59 5.90
CA VAL A 254 20.02 -10.72 4.83
C VAL A 254 19.40 -11.14 3.48
N PHE A 255 18.38 -12.01 3.50
CA PHE A 255 17.75 -12.49 2.27
C PHE A 255 16.95 -11.38 1.60
N SER A 256 16.19 -10.61 2.39
CA SER A 256 15.46 -9.45 1.89
C SER A 256 16.40 -8.39 1.31
N GLN A 257 17.51 -8.07 2.01
CA GLN A 257 18.50 -7.13 1.49
C GLN A 257 19.08 -7.60 0.15
N ALA A 258 19.46 -8.88 0.04
CA ALA A 258 20.01 -9.46 -1.19
C ALA A 258 18.99 -9.46 -2.35
N ALA A 259 17.75 -9.91 -2.08
CA ALA A 259 16.68 -9.93 -3.05
C ALA A 259 16.32 -8.52 -3.55
N GLY A 260 16.17 -7.56 -2.62
CA GLY A 260 15.85 -6.18 -2.95
C GLY A 260 16.93 -5.52 -3.79
N LEU A 261 18.20 -5.73 -3.42
CA LEU A 261 19.34 -5.21 -4.18
C LEU A 261 19.37 -5.73 -5.61
N ALA A 262 19.14 -7.04 -5.80
CA ALA A 262 19.08 -7.66 -7.11
C ALA A 262 17.92 -7.11 -7.96
N ALA A 263 16.72 -6.98 -7.37
CA ALA A 263 15.55 -6.45 -8.04
C ALA A 263 15.74 -4.97 -8.44
N VAL A 264 16.26 -4.12 -7.56
CA VAL A 264 16.49 -2.71 -7.83
C VAL A 264 17.54 -2.50 -8.92
N ARG A 265 18.61 -3.29 -8.93
CA ARG A 265 19.64 -3.26 -10.00
C ARG A 265 19.06 -3.67 -11.36
N SER A 266 18.08 -4.55 -11.36
CA SER A 266 17.43 -5.08 -12.57
C SER A 266 16.05 -4.47 -12.82
N ARG A 267 15.70 -3.32 -12.18
CA ARG A 267 14.34 -2.74 -12.18
C ARG A 267 13.75 -2.52 -13.57
N GLY A 268 14.56 -2.19 -14.56
CA GLY A 268 14.11 -2.01 -15.94
C GLY A 268 13.47 -3.27 -16.57
N ALA A 269 13.82 -4.46 -16.07
CA ALA A 269 13.26 -5.71 -16.56
C ALA A 269 11.78 -5.92 -16.20
N PHE A 270 11.26 -5.18 -15.20
CA PHE A 270 9.84 -5.22 -14.82
C PHE A 270 8.94 -4.36 -15.72
N GLY A 271 9.50 -3.45 -16.52
CA GLY A 271 8.75 -2.55 -17.38
C GLY A 271 7.69 -3.25 -18.25
N PRO A 272 8.01 -4.33 -18.97
CA PRO A 272 7.01 -5.06 -19.77
C PRO A 272 5.85 -5.62 -18.93
N THR A 273 6.12 -6.15 -17.75
CA THR A 273 5.07 -6.67 -16.84
C THR A 273 4.20 -5.56 -16.29
N ILE A 274 4.80 -4.43 -15.89
CA ILE A 274 4.06 -3.24 -15.42
C ILE A 274 3.12 -2.73 -16.53
N ALA A 275 3.61 -2.63 -17.76
CA ALA A 275 2.80 -2.22 -18.90
C ALA A 275 1.66 -3.21 -19.21
N SER A 276 1.93 -4.53 -19.08
CA SER A 276 0.89 -5.55 -19.26
C SER A 276 -0.20 -5.44 -18.20
N ILE A 277 0.16 -5.21 -16.93
CA ILE A 277 -0.80 -5.00 -15.84
C ILE A 277 -1.63 -3.74 -16.09
N ALA A 278 -1.02 -2.64 -16.54
CA ALA A 278 -1.75 -1.42 -16.86
C ALA A 278 -2.74 -1.64 -18.02
N SER A 279 -2.34 -2.36 -19.07
CA SER A 279 -3.24 -2.71 -20.20
C SER A 279 -4.39 -3.62 -19.76
N GLU A 280 -4.11 -4.65 -18.96
CA GLU A 280 -5.13 -5.55 -18.42
C GLU A 280 -6.08 -4.84 -17.45
N ARG A 281 -5.61 -3.84 -16.71
CA ARG A 281 -6.46 -3.00 -15.86
C ARG A 281 -7.53 -2.28 -16.69
N GLU A 282 -7.15 -1.64 -17.79
CA GLU A 282 -8.09 -0.95 -18.66
C GLU A 282 -9.09 -1.93 -19.29
N ARG A 283 -8.60 -3.09 -19.77
CA ARG A 283 -9.48 -4.13 -20.32
C ARG A 283 -10.47 -4.62 -19.26
N LEU A 284 -10.00 -4.90 -18.06
CA LEU A 284 -10.86 -5.37 -16.96
C LEU A 284 -11.88 -4.31 -16.54
N LEU A 285 -11.50 -3.03 -16.55
CA LEU A 285 -12.41 -1.91 -16.29
C LEU A 285 -13.54 -1.85 -17.34
N ASP A 286 -13.21 -1.95 -18.62
CA ASP A 286 -14.19 -1.94 -19.72
C ASP A 286 -15.14 -3.11 -19.64
N GLU A 287 -14.65 -4.33 -19.36
CA GLU A 287 -15.46 -5.54 -19.22
C GLU A 287 -16.42 -5.45 -18.00
N LEU A 288 -15.95 -4.90 -16.89
CA LEU A 288 -16.80 -4.69 -15.70
C LEU A 288 -17.84 -3.59 -15.95
N ALA A 289 -17.49 -2.52 -16.63
CA ALA A 289 -18.43 -1.48 -17.03
C ALA A 289 -19.54 -2.02 -17.96
N GLY A 290 -19.21 -3.01 -18.81
CA GLY A 290 -20.17 -3.75 -19.65
C GLY A 290 -21.18 -4.60 -18.86
N MET A 291 -21.01 -4.76 -17.53
CA MET A 291 -21.96 -5.46 -16.64
C MET A 291 -22.90 -4.50 -15.89
N GLY A 292 -23.03 -3.25 -16.33
CA GLY A 292 -23.88 -2.25 -15.68
C GLY A 292 -25.35 -2.67 -15.55
N ASP A 293 -25.89 -3.43 -16.50
CA ASP A 293 -27.23 -4.04 -16.45
C ASP A 293 -27.40 -5.08 -15.34
N LEU A 294 -26.29 -5.64 -14.83
CA LEU A 294 -26.25 -6.53 -13.67
C LEU A 294 -25.97 -5.77 -12.34
N GLY A 295 -25.98 -4.44 -12.36
CA GLY A 295 -25.77 -3.60 -11.20
C GLY A 295 -24.29 -3.42 -10.81
N VAL A 296 -23.35 -3.71 -11.72
CA VAL A 296 -21.91 -3.51 -11.49
C VAL A 296 -21.51 -2.09 -11.81
N THR A 297 -20.71 -1.47 -10.92
CA THR A 297 -20.01 -0.21 -11.16
C THR A 297 -18.54 -0.41 -10.82
N ALA A 298 -17.65 -0.05 -11.72
CA ALA A 298 -16.20 -0.07 -11.51
C ALA A 298 -15.63 1.34 -11.68
N TRP A 299 -14.59 1.68 -10.90
CA TRP A 299 -13.95 2.98 -10.98
C TRP A 299 -12.58 2.88 -11.65
N PRO A 300 -12.20 3.90 -12.43
CA PRO A 300 -10.84 4.00 -12.96
C PRO A 300 -9.80 3.96 -11.84
N SER A 301 -8.67 3.34 -12.12
CA SER A 301 -7.58 3.19 -11.16
C SER A 301 -6.23 3.44 -11.80
N ALA A 302 -5.29 4.00 -11.05
CA ALA A 302 -3.89 4.11 -11.44
C ALA A 302 -3.00 3.05 -10.74
N GLY A 303 -3.58 2.12 -9.94
CA GLY A 303 -2.88 1.01 -9.30
C GLY A 303 -2.97 -0.29 -10.10
N ASN A 304 -2.53 -1.40 -9.49
CA ASN A 304 -2.70 -2.75 -10.03
C ASN A 304 -3.98 -3.45 -9.53
N PHE A 305 -5.04 -2.70 -9.31
CA PHE A 305 -6.32 -3.18 -8.81
C PHE A 305 -7.45 -2.26 -9.27
N LEU A 306 -8.70 -2.75 -9.20
CA LEU A 306 -9.91 -1.97 -9.40
C LEU A 306 -10.81 -2.07 -8.17
N LEU A 307 -11.50 -0.99 -7.82
CA LEU A 307 -12.64 -1.00 -6.92
C LEU A 307 -13.89 -1.25 -7.74
N VAL A 308 -14.73 -2.19 -7.28
CA VAL A 308 -15.94 -2.60 -7.99
C VAL A 308 -17.09 -2.70 -6.98
N ARG A 309 -18.22 -2.06 -7.27
CA ARG A 309 -19.46 -2.20 -6.51
C ARG A 309 -20.39 -3.13 -7.26
N MET A 310 -21.08 -4.02 -6.55
CA MET A 310 -22.06 -4.93 -7.12
C MET A 310 -23.07 -5.36 -6.06
N PRO A 311 -24.30 -5.79 -6.45
CA PRO A 311 -25.27 -6.31 -5.51
C PRO A 311 -24.71 -7.48 -4.70
N ASP A 312 -25.01 -7.51 -3.38
CA ASP A 312 -24.62 -8.60 -2.49
C ASP A 312 -23.13 -8.97 -2.54
N ALA A 313 -22.23 -7.97 -2.68
CA ALA A 313 -20.79 -8.15 -2.90
C ALA A 313 -20.14 -9.13 -1.92
N HIS A 314 -20.54 -9.11 -0.63
CA HIS A 314 -20.07 -10.07 0.37
C HIS A 314 -20.42 -11.52 -0.01
N VAL A 315 -21.66 -11.78 -0.46
CA VAL A 315 -22.12 -13.11 -0.90
C VAL A 315 -21.37 -13.52 -2.16
N VAL A 316 -21.28 -12.63 -3.15
CA VAL A 316 -20.53 -12.84 -4.39
C VAL A 316 -19.07 -13.22 -4.09
N ARG A 317 -18.40 -12.48 -3.21
CA ARG A 317 -17.02 -12.80 -2.79
C ARG A 317 -16.90 -14.21 -2.20
N ASN A 318 -17.83 -14.61 -1.34
CA ASN A 318 -17.81 -15.94 -0.74
C ASN A 318 -18.05 -17.04 -1.79
N ARG A 319 -19.00 -16.85 -2.70
CA ARG A 319 -19.25 -17.78 -3.81
C ARG A 319 -18.06 -17.85 -4.79
N LEU A 320 -17.40 -16.74 -5.12
CA LEU A 320 -16.16 -16.73 -5.90
C LEU A 320 -15.08 -17.63 -5.27
N ARG A 321 -14.90 -17.53 -3.94
CA ARG A 321 -13.94 -18.37 -3.21
C ARG A 321 -14.35 -19.85 -3.21
N ASP A 322 -15.61 -20.14 -2.87
CA ASP A 322 -16.06 -21.49 -2.54
C ASP A 322 -16.40 -22.32 -3.79
N GLU A 323 -16.96 -21.68 -4.84
CA GLU A 323 -17.42 -22.37 -6.05
C GLU A 323 -16.39 -22.28 -7.21
N PHE A 324 -15.62 -21.19 -7.28
CA PHE A 324 -14.68 -20.92 -8.38
C PHE A 324 -13.22 -20.96 -7.97
N SER A 325 -12.92 -21.03 -6.66
CA SER A 325 -11.57 -20.94 -6.12
C SER A 325 -10.85 -19.65 -6.52
N ILE A 326 -11.59 -18.53 -6.50
CA ILE A 326 -11.10 -17.16 -6.78
C ILE A 326 -11.29 -16.31 -5.55
N LEU A 327 -10.24 -15.65 -5.07
CA LEU A 327 -10.28 -14.77 -3.91
C LEU A 327 -10.07 -13.31 -4.32
N VAL A 328 -11.03 -12.46 -3.96
CA VAL A 328 -10.93 -11.00 -4.05
C VAL A 328 -11.09 -10.37 -2.66
N ARG A 329 -10.72 -9.10 -2.50
CA ARG A 329 -10.81 -8.42 -1.20
C ARG A 329 -12.18 -7.79 -1.00
N ASP A 330 -12.83 -8.14 0.10
CA ASP A 330 -14.12 -7.59 0.50
C ASP A 330 -13.93 -6.31 1.33
N PHE A 331 -14.61 -5.25 0.91
CA PHE A 331 -14.70 -3.96 1.60
C PHE A 331 -16.15 -3.60 1.97
N SER A 332 -17.12 -4.51 1.77
CA SER A 332 -18.55 -4.24 1.94
C SER A 332 -18.94 -3.69 3.32
N SER A 333 -18.17 -4.02 4.36
CA SER A 333 -18.37 -3.55 5.72
C SER A 333 -17.59 -2.26 6.06
N ALA A 334 -16.71 -1.80 5.17
CA ALA A 334 -15.92 -0.61 5.42
C ALA A 334 -16.74 0.67 5.18
N PRO A 335 -16.57 1.72 6.00
CA PRO A 335 -17.27 2.99 5.82
C PRO A 335 -17.06 3.57 4.42
N GLY A 336 -18.15 3.98 3.77
CA GLY A 336 -18.13 4.54 2.41
C GLY A 336 -17.98 3.52 1.27
N LEU A 337 -17.75 2.24 1.57
CA LEU A 337 -17.47 1.17 0.59
C LEU A 337 -18.52 0.06 0.59
N ARG A 338 -19.78 0.41 0.93
CA ARG A 338 -20.88 -0.55 0.91
C ARG A 338 -20.95 -1.27 -0.44
N ASP A 339 -21.06 -2.60 -0.38
CA ASP A 339 -21.16 -3.50 -1.53
C ASP A 339 -19.95 -3.37 -2.51
N CYS A 340 -18.78 -3.02 -1.99
CA CYS A 340 -17.55 -2.91 -2.78
C CYS A 340 -16.59 -4.09 -2.56
N LEU A 341 -16.03 -4.57 -3.64
CA LEU A 341 -14.89 -5.49 -3.69
C LEU A 341 -13.70 -4.77 -4.32
N ARG A 342 -12.49 -5.07 -3.86
CA ARG A 342 -11.27 -4.70 -4.57
C ARG A 342 -10.73 -5.93 -5.27
N VAL A 343 -10.50 -5.80 -6.56
CA VAL A 343 -9.99 -6.84 -7.45
C VAL A 343 -8.57 -6.48 -7.87
N THR A 344 -7.60 -7.33 -7.57
CA THR A 344 -6.25 -7.21 -8.12
C THR A 344 -6.29 -7.52 -9.62
N VAL A 345 -5.54 -6.79 -10.42
CA VAL A 345 -5.35 -7.09 -11.84
C VAL A 345 -4.39 -8.27 -11.95
N GLY A 346 -4.92 -9.42 -12.36
CA GLY A 346 -4.19 -10.67 -12.56
C GLY A 346 -3.63 -10.83 -13.97
N MET A 347 -3.17 -12.03 -14.28
CA MET A 347 -2.87 -12.44 -15.67
C MET A 347 -4.17 -12.48 -16.50
N PRO A 348 -4.10 -12.41 -17.83
CA PRO A 348 -5.30 -12.43 -18.69
C PRO A 348 -6.26 -13.60 -18.40
N ASP A 349 -5.75 -14.81 -18.22
CA ASP A 349 -6.54 -15.99 -17.92
C ASP A 349 -7.17 -15.97 -16.50
N GLU A 350 -6.49 -15.34 -15.53
CA GLU A 350 -7.04 -15.13 -14.19
C GLU A 350 -8.19 -14.11 -14.21
N ASN A 351 -8.00 -13.02 -14.97
CA ASN A 351 -9.01 -11.98 -15.17
C ASN A 351 -10.23 -12.53 -15.92
N ASP A 352 -10.01 -13.31 -16.98
CA ASP A 352 -11.11 -13.96 -17.75
C ASP A 352 -11.92 -14.92 -16.87
N ALA A 353 -11.24 -15.74 -16.06
CA ALA A 353 -11.91 -16.64 -15.12
C ALA A 353 -12.76 -15.87 -14.08
N LEU A 354 -12.27 -14.73 -13.59
CA LEU A 354 -13.01 -13.85 -12.69
C LEU A 354 -14.26 -13.28 -13.38
N LEU A 355 -14.10 -12.73 -14.59
CA LEU A 355 -15.20 -12.11 -15.35
C LEU A 355 -16.29 -13.13 -15.66
N ASP A 356 -15.93 -14.35 -16.06
CA ASP A 356 -16.87 -15.42 -16.33
C ASP A 356 -17.62 -15.86 -15.06
N ALA A 357 -16.90 -15.98 -13.93
CA ALA A 357 -17.52 -16.31 -12.65
C ALA A 357 -18.50 -15.21 -12.20
N LEU A 358 -18.12 -13.92 -12.32
CA LEU A 358 -18.99 -12.79 -11.97
C LEU A 358 -20.27 -12.77 -12.82
N ARG A 359 -20.14 -12.96 -14.15
CA ARG A 359 -21.33 -13.00 -15.05
C ARG A 359 -22.31 -14.09 -14.65
N ARG A 360 -21.83 -15.29 -14.31
CA ARG A 360 -22.68 -16.42 -13.86
C ARG A 360 -23.33 -16.10 -12.52
N LEU A 361 -22.58 -15.67 -11.54
CA LEU A 361 -23.07 -15.38 -10.20
C LEU A 361 -24.14 -14.28 -10.20
N LEU A 362 -23.92 -13.20 -10.94
CA LEU A 362 -24.84 -12.07 -11.00
C LEU A 362 -26.11 -12.37 -11.83
N LYS A 363 -26.08 -13.37 -12.73
CA LYS A 363 -27.25 -13.87 -13.43
C LYS A 363 -28.03 -14.92 -12.65
N GLY A 364 -27.53 -15.36 -11.48
CA GLY A 364 -28.16 -16.37 -10.64
C GLY A 364 -27.93 -17.81 -11.12
N GLU A 365 -26.84 -18.02 -11.85
CA GLU A 365 -26.43 -19.34 -12.35
C GLU A 365 -25.49 -20.07 -11.37
#